data_3217ef27e892dcd921dfa7070edbb42d
#
_entry.id   3217ef27e892dcd921dfa7070edbb42d
#
_cell.length_a   1.000
_cell.length_b   1.000
_cell.length_c   1.000
_cell.angle_alpha   90.00
_cell.angle_beta   90.00
_cell.angle_gamma   90.00
#
_symmetry.space_group_name_H-M   'P 1'
#
loop_
_entity.id
_entity.type
_entity.pdbx_description
1 polymer ?
#
loop_
_entity_poly.entity_id
_entity_poly.type
_entity_poly.pdbx_seq_one_letter_code
_entity_poly.pdbx_strand_id
1 'polypeptide(L)'
;MIQKHAIPILEFDDNPQAVLMPNHEGLDLKLPKKCIYAFLEEEIDRYAQEVGADCVGEFVSATKTYPVYVINYKGEKICLAQAPVGSAPAAQFMDWLIGYGVEQIISTGTCGVLADIEENAFLVPVQALRDEGTSYHYVAPSRYMEMQIEAISAIEQVLEQRGIPYEEVMTWTTDGFYRETAEKVAYRKEEGCAVVEMECSALAAVAQLRGVVWGELLFTADSLADLDNYDSRDWGSEAFDKALELCLAIVHHM
;
A
#
# COMPACT_ATOMS: atom_id res chain seq x y z
N MET A 1 28.58 7.70 -0.56
CA MET A 1 28.77 8.96 -1.34
C MET A 1 27.95 8.85 -2.60
N ILE A 2 27.02 9.76 -2.85
CA ILE A 2 26.15 9.77 -4.02
C ILE A 2 26.99 9.87 -5.30
N GLN A 3 26.70 9.03 -6.29
CA GLN A 3 27.39 9.04 -7.58
C GLN A 3 26.44 9.60 -8.65
N LYS A 4 26.94 10.54 -9.47
CA LYS A 4 26.16 11.14 -10.55
C LYS A 4 25.77 10.09 -11.60
N HIS A 5 24.49 10.05 -11.95
CA HIS A 5 23.93 9.19 -12.98
C HIS A 5 23.27 10.00 -14.11
N ALA A 6 23.18 9.45 -15.32
CA ALA A 6 22.48 10.09 -16.45
C ALA A 6 20.98 10.30 -16.18
N ILE A 7 20.39 9.45 -15.34
CA ILE A 7 18.99 9.51 -14.89
C ILE A 7 19.03 9.82 -13.39
N PRO A 8 18.71 11.05 -12.94
CA PRO A 8 18.92 11.49 -11.54
C PRO A 8 18.21 10.64 -10.48
N ILE A 9 17.05 10.05 -10.79
CA ILE A 9 16.31 9.19 -9.86
C ILE A 9 17.12 7.97 -9.39
N LEU A 10 18.18 7.59 -10.11
CA LEU A 10 19.05 6.47 -9.79
C LEU A 10 20.24 6.86 -8.90
N GLU A 11 20.31 8.12 -8.47
CA GLU A 11 21.33 8.67 -7.55
C GLU A 11 20.89 8.43 -6.10
N PHE A 12 21.09 7.21 -5.61
CA PHE A 12 20.64 6.78 -4.29
C PHE A 12 21.58 7.20 -3.17
N ASP A 13 21.01 7.64 -2.04
CA ASP A 13 21.70 7.87 -0.76
C ASP A 13 21.13 6.93 0.31
N ASP A 14 21.97 6.12 0.91
CA ASP A 14 21.61 5.13 1.93
C ASP A 14 21.47 5.71 3.35
N ASN A 15 21.67 7.02 3.51
CA ASN A 15 21.52 7.67 4.81
C ASN A 15 20.03 7.81 5.20
N PRO A 16 19.58 7.16 6.30
CA PRO A 16 18.19 7.27 6.73
C PRO A 16 17.82 8.63 7.33
N GLN A 17 18.83 9.49 7.60
CA GLN A 17 18.63 10.83 8.16
C GLN A 17 18.47 11.85 7.05
N ALA A 18 17.25 12.39 6.89
CA ALA A 18 16.98 13.51 6.01
C ALA A 18 17.12 14.85 6.75
N VAL A 19 17.29 15.93 6.01
CA VAL A 19 17.26 17.30 6.57
C VAL A 19 15.90 17.59 7.22
N LEU A 20 14.83 17.11 6.62
CA LEU A 20 13.47 17.18 7.15
C LEU A 20 12.99 15.75 7.47
N MET A 21 12.92 15.43 8.75
CA MET A 21 12.48 14.11 9.22
C MET A 21 10.95 14.03 9.26
N PRO A 22 10.35 12.82 9.15
CA PRO A 22 8.89 12.66 9.13
C PRO A 22 8.15 13.25 10.34
N ASN A 23 8.80 13.31 11.50
CA ASN A 23 8.27 13.89 12.74
C ASN A 23 8.77 15.30 13.02
N HIS A 24 9.20 16.05 12.00
CA HIS A 24 9.79 17.39 12.13
C HIS A 24 8.83 18.43 12.75
N GLU A 25 7.55 18.22 12.70
CA GLU A 25 6.54 19.09 13.30
C GLU A 25 6.60 19.09 14.83
N GLY A 26 7.22 18.06 15.43
CA GLY A 26 7.37 17.92 16.87
C GLY A 26 6.05 17.82 17.64
N LEU A 27 5.02 17.21 17.02
CA LEU A 27 3.70 17.03 17.63
C LEU A 27 3.81 16.13 18.87
N ASP A 28 3.03 16.44 19.89
CA ASP A 28 2.84 15.55 21.05
C ASP A 28 1.85 14.43 20.67
N LEU A 29 2.25 13.64 19.69
CA LEU A 29 1.49 12.55 19.10
C LEU A 29 2.25 11.24 19.27
N LYS A 30 1.55 10.23 19.78
CA LYS A 30 2.06 8.86 19.89
C LYS A 30 1.02 7.88 19.37
N LEU A 31 1.23 7.42 18.17
CA LEU A 31 0.34 6.47 17.51
C LEU A 31 0.51 5.04 18.07
N PRO A 32 -0.52 4.19 18.00
CA PRO A 32 -0.39 2.76 18.19
C PRO A 32 0.65 2.16 17.23
N LYS A 33 1.27 1.06 17.64
CA LYS A 33 2.27 0.36 16.82
C LYS A 33 1.68 -0.24 15.55
N LYS A 34 0.42 -0.63 15.56
CA LYS A 34 -0.31 -1.28 14.48
C LYS A 34 -1.20 -0.30 13.75
N CYS A 35 -1.18 -0.36 12.43
CA CYS A 35 -1.93 0.56 11.57
C CYS A 35 -2.56 -0.16 10.37
N ILE A 36 -3.80 0.21 10.06
CA ILE A 36 -4.42 -0.03 8.75
C ILE A 36 -4.27 1.25 7.94
N TYR A 37 -3.65 1.13 6.77
CA TYR A 37 -3.39 2.22 5.84
C TYR A 37 -3.99 1.86 4.48
N ALA A 38 -5.23 2.30 4.22
CA ALA A 38 -6.07 1.72 3.18
C ALA A 38 -6.49 2.73 2.09
N PHE A 39 -6.60 2.21 0.87
CA PHE A 39 -7.06 2.91 -0.34
C PHE A 39 -8.52 2.52 -0.63
N LEU A 40 -9.43 2.88 0.28
CA LEU A 40 -10.84 2.45 0.27
C LEU A 40 -11.81 3.63 0.23
N GLU A 41 -11.52 4.66 -0.57
CA GLU A 41 -12.35 5.87 -0.70
C GLU A 41 -12.73 6.46 0.68
N GLU A 42 -14.03 6.56 1.00
CA GLU A 42 -14.52 7.13 2.26
C GLU A 42 -14.72 6.06 3.36
N GLU A 43 -14.41 4.79 3.09
CA GLU A 43 -14.69 3.67 4.01
C GLU A 43 -14.00 3.79 5.35
N ILE A 44 -12.76 4.29 5.38
CA ILE A 44 -12.02 4.50 6.63
C ILE A 44 -12.72 5.55 7.52
N ASP A 45 -13.14 6.66 6.93
CA ASP A 45 -13.86 7.73 7.64
C ASP A 45 -15.23 7.25 8.10
N ARG A 46 -15.96 6.51 7.24
CA ARG A 46 -17.26 5.91 7.56
C ARG A 46 -17.14 4.92 8.72
N TYR A 47 -16.22 3.97 8.61
CA TYR A 47 -15.99 2.98 9.66
C TYR A 47 -15.58 3.62 10.98
N ALA A 48 -14.67 4.61 10.95
CA ALA A 48 -14.23 5.33 12.13
C ALA A 48 -15.43 6.00 12.86
N GLN A 49 -16.36 6.60 12.12
CA GLN A 49 -17.58 7.19 12.67
C GLN A 49 -18.51 6.13 13.28
N GLU A 50 -18.74 5.02 12.58
CA GLU A 50 -19.61 3.92 13.03
C GLU A 50 -19.15 3.30 14.35
N VAL A 51 -17.84 3.13 14.54
CA VAL A 51 -17.28 2.53 15.76
C VAL A 51 -16.96 3.57 16.85
N GLY A 52 -17.16 4.86 16.58
CA GLY A 52 -16.85 5.95 17.49
C GLY A 52 -15.35 6.09 17.78
N ALA A 53 -14.53 6.02 16.70
CA ALA A 53 -13.09 6.15 16.80
C ALA A 53 -12.65 7.54 17.26
N ASP A 54 -11.57 7.61 18.03
CA ASP A 54 -10.92 8.87 18.39
C ASP A 54 -10.08 9.38 17.20
N CYS A 55 -10.36 10.59 16.68
CA CYS A 55 -9.43 11.29 15.79
C CYS A 55 -8.30 11.88 16.66
N VAL A 56 -7.11 11.31 16.53
CA VAL A 56 -5.95 11.63 17.40
C VAL A 56 -4.95 12.57 16.76
N GLY A 57 -5.06 12.81 15.45
CA GLY A 57 -4.16 13.67 14.70
C GLY A 57 -4.59 13.81 13.25
N GLU A 58 -3.85 14.61 12.51
CA GLU A 58 -4.10 14.87 11.10
C GLU A 58 -2.77 14.98 10.36
N PHE A 59 -2.65 14.29 9.23
CA PHE A 59 -1.58 14.56 8.27
C PHE A 59 -2.03 15.66 7.31
N VAL A 60 -1.35 16.80 7.33
CA VAL A 60 -1.69 17.97 6.52
C VAL A 60 -0.78 18.04 5.31
N SER A 61 -1.31 17.71 4.13
CA SER A 61 -0.62 17.96 2.86
C SER A 61 -0.97 19.36 2.31
N ALA A 62 -0.28 19.78 1.26
CA ALA A 62 -0.56 21.07 0.63
C ALA A 62 -1.97 21.19 0.04
N THR A 63 -2.66 20.07 -0.20
CA THR A 63 -3.95 20.04 -0.91
C THR A 63 -5.08 19.39 -0.13
N LYS A 64 -4.76 18.52 0.84
CA LYS A 64 -5.76 17.80 1.63
C LYS A 64 -5.23 17.51 3.03
N THR A 65 -6.12 17.51 4.00
CA THR A 65 -5.89 17.00 5.36
C THR A 65 -6.46 15.61 5.47
N TYR A 66 -5.66 14.69 6.02
CA TYR A 66 -6.03 13.29 6.24
C TYR A 66 -6.13 13.03 7.74
N PRO A 67 -7.33 12.73 8.27
CA PRO A 67 -7.49 12.39 9.68
C PRO A 67 -6.82 11.05 10.01
N VAL A 68 -6.33 10.94 11.23
CA VAL A 68 -5.76 9.72 11.78
C VAL A 68 -6.58 9.30 12.98
N TYR A 69 -7.16 8.11 12.89
CA TYR A 69 -8.05 7.59 13.93
C TYR A 69 -7.38 6.49 14.75
N VAL A 70 -7.87 6.31 15.97
CA VAL A 70 -7.53 5.16 16.83
C VAL A 70 -8.80 4.45 17.25
N ILE A 71 -8.82 3.14 17.05
CA ILE A 71 -9.89 2.25 17.50
C ILE A 71 -9.39 1.27 18.55
N ASN A 72 -10.33 0.65 19.27
CA ASN A 72 -10.06 -0.53 20.07
C ASN A 72 -10.64 -1.76 19.38
N TYR A 73 -9.78 -2.61 18.82
CA TYR A 73 -10.18 -3.86 18.19
C TYR A 73 -9.71 -5.03 19.03
N LYS A 74 -10.64 -5.82 19.58
CA LYS A 74 -10.36 -6.99 20.44
C LYS A 74 -9.41 -6.69 21.61
N GLY A 75 -9.51 -5.48 22.19
CA GLY A 75 -8.68 -5.05 23.33
C GLY A 75 -7.32 -4.44 22.96
N GLU A 76 -7.00 -4.32 21.67
CA GLU A 76 -5.80 -3.68 21.17
C GLU A 76 -6.11 -2.36 20.48
N LYS A 77 -5.25 -1.36 20.67
CA LYS A 77 -5.37 -0.08 19.96
C LYS A 77 -4.73 -0.20 18.59
N ILE A 78 -5.49 0.15 17.55
CA ILE A 78 -5.08 0.15 16.15
C ILE A 78 -5.29 1.53 15.56
N CYS A 79 -4.30 2.02 14.83
CA CYS A 79 -4.39 3.23 14.03
C CYS A 79 -5.12 2.94 12.71
N LEU A 80 -5.99 3.85 12.28
CA LEU A 80 -6.63 3.82 10.96
C LEU A 80 -6.32 5.11 10.23
N ALA A 81 -5.91 5.00 8.97
CA ALA A 81 -5.67 6.13 8.10
C ALA A 81 -6.04 5.80 6.66
N GLN A 82 -6.73 6.72 5.98
CA GLN A 82 -6.98 6.62 4.55
C GLN A 82 -5.74 7.06 3.79
N ALA A 83 -5.23 6.21 2.92
CA ALA A 83 -4.08 6.50 2.09
C ALA A 83 -4.45 7.38 0.89
N PRO A 84 -3.63 8.37 0.52
CA PRO A 84 -3.75 9.05 -0.77
C PRO A 84 -3.25 8.16 -1.90
N VAL A 85 -3.91 8.23 -3.05
CA VAL A 85 -3.51 7.49 -4.26
C VAL A 85 -2.20 8.04 -4.84
N GLY A 86 -1.33 7.14 -5.27
CA GLY A 86 -0.04 7.40 -5.89
C GLY A 86 1.15 7.24 -4.95
N SER A 87 2.23 6.68 -5.49
CA SER A 87 3.43 6.32 -4.74
C SER A 87 3.99 7.45 -3.87
N ALA A 88 4.14 8.66 -4.41
CA ALA A 88 4.76 9.77 -3.68
C ALA A 88 3.93 10.27 -2.48
N PRO A 89 2.63 10.59 -2.61
CA PRO A 89 1.84 11.02 -1.47
C PRO A 89 1.59 9.90 -0.46
N ALA A 90 1.40 8.66 -0.90
CA ALA A 90 1.23 7.52 -0.01
C ALA A 90 2.49 7.26 0.81
N ALA A 91 3.67 7.25 0.19
CA ALA A 91 4.93 7.11 0.89
C ALA A 91 5.18 8.22 1.92
N GLN A 92 4.87 9.47 1.58
CA GLN A 92 5.03 10.61 2.48
C GLN A 92 4.17 10.48 3.73
N PHE A 93 2.91 10.08 3.59
CA PHE A 93 2.01 9.94 4.73
C PHE A 93 2.35 8.70 5.55
N MET A 94 2.68 7.56 4.93
CA MET A 94 3.14 6.38 5.66
C MET A 94 4.41 6.67 6.46
N ASP A 95 5.36 7.38 5.89
CA ASP A 95 6.60 7.79 6.57
C ASP A 95 6.29 8.67 7.80
N TRP A 96 5.32 9.59 7.69
CA TRP A 96 4.82 10.38 8.80
C TRP A 96 4.20 9.51 9.90
N LEU A 97 3.34 8.54 9.58
CA LEU A 97 2.76 7.60 10.54
C LEU A 97 3.84 6.83 11.31
N ILE A 98 4.87 6.34 10.61
CA ILE A 98 6.03 5.68 11.20
C ILE A 98 6.80 6.64 12.12
N GLY A 99 6.98 7.89 11.69
CA GLY A 99 7.64 8.93 12.48
C GLY A 99 6.97 9.22 13.83
N TYR A 100 5.67 8.92 13.96
CA TYR A 100 4.90 9.07 15.19
C TYR A 100 4.56 7.75 15.90
N GLY A 101 5.20 6.64 15.51
CA GLY A 101 5.25 5.42 16.33
C GLY A 101 4.65 4.16 15.73
N VAL A 102 4.18 4.18 14.49
CA VAL A 102 3.68 2.97 13.81
C VAL A 102 4.86 2.06 13.43
N GLU A 103 4.73 0.76 13.71
CA GLU A 103 5.77 -0.26 13.48
C GLU A 103 5.29 -1.43 12.60
N GLN A 104 3.97 -1.67 12.54
CA GLN A 104 3.34 -2.74 11.75
C GLN A 104 2.16 -2.17 10.97
N ILE A 105 2.16 -2.36 9.67
CA ILE A 105 1.20 -1.72 8.77
C ILE A 105 0.63 -2.76 7.80
N ILE A 106 -0.69 -2.79 7.68
CA ILE A 106 -1.39 -3.47 6.60
C ILE A 106 -2.06 -2.44 5.71
N SER A 107 -1.74 -2.50 4.42
CA SER A 107 -2.44 -1.76 3.37
C SER A 107 -3.43 -2.66 2.64
N THR A 108 -4.45 -2.06 2.07
CA THR A 108 -5.36 -2.71 1.13
C THR A 108 -5.88 -1.70 0.14
N GLY A 109 -6.10 -2.15 -1.07
CA GLY A 109 -6.61 -1.33 -2.17
C GLY A 109 -6.96 -2.18 -3.38
N THR A 110 -7.48 -1.51 -4.39
CA THR A 110 -7.83 -2.13 -5.67
C THR A 110 -6.61 -2.31 -6.56
N CYS A 111 -6.67 -3.27 -7.47
CA CYS A 111 -5.71 -3.44 -8.56
C CYS A 111 -6.41 -3.76 -9.88
N GLY A 112 -5.86 -3.26 -10.98
CA GLY A 112 -6.25 -3.68 -12.32
C GLY A 112 -5.66 -5.05 -12.65
N VAL A 113 -6.44 -5.96 -13.22
CA VAL A 113 -5.94 -7.29 -13.58
C VAL A 113 -5.38 -7.33 -14.99
N LEU A 114 -4.21 -7.94 -15.13
CA LEU A 114 -3.56 -8.17 -16.42
C LEU A 114 -3.77 -9.61 -16.91
N ALA A 115 -4.14 -10.52 -16.00
CA ALA A 115 -4.42 -11.93 -16.26
C ALA A 115 -5.94 -12.21 -16.15
N ASP A 116 -6.34 -13.47 -16.40
CA ASP A 116 -7.73 -13.91 -16.24
C ASP A 116 -7.97 -14.26 -14.76
N ILE A 117 -8.27 -13.23 -13.97
CA ILE A 117 -8.58 -13.33 -12.54
C ILE A 117 -10.02 -12.82 -12.32
N GLU A 118 -10.76 -13.49 -11.47
CA GLU A 118 -12.15 -13.13 -11.16
C GLU A 118 -12.25 -11.75 -10.50
N GLU A 119 -13.42 -11.11 -10.63
CA GLU A 119 -13.75 -9.86 -9.93
C GLU A 119 -13.82 -10.07 -8.41
N ASN A 120 -13.40 -9.06 -7.64
CA ASN A 120 -13.39 -9.09 -6.17
C ASN A 120 -12.55 -10.24 -5.57
N ALA A 121 -11.61 -10.82 -6.34
CA ALA A 121 -10.66 -11.81 -5.83
C ALA A 121 -9.59 -11.14 -4.97
N PHE A 122 -9.23 -11.77 -3.83
CA PHE A 122 -8.16 -11.30 -2.97
C PHE A 122 -6.80 -11.83 -3.44
N LEU A 123 -5.80 -10.94 -3.44
CA LEU A 123 -4.46 -11.22 -3.92
C LEU A 123 -3.42 -10.77 -2.90
N VAL A 124 -2.33 -11.54 -2.79
CA VAL A 124 -1.22 -11.25 -1.90
C VAL A 124 0.02 -10.93 -2.74
N PRO A 125 0.45 -9.66 -2.85
CA PRO A 125 1.68 -9.33 -3.54
C PRO A 125 2.88 -9.95 -2.82
N VAL A 126 3.69 -10.71 -3.55
CA VAL A 126 4.96 -11.27 -3.06
C VAL A 126 6.16 -10.54 -3.66
N GLN A 127 5.97 -9.88 -4.80
CA GLN A 127 6.97 -9.09 -5.50
C GLN A 127 6.28 -7.93 -6.23
N ALA A 128 6.95 -6.76 -6.31
CA ALA A 128 6.47 -5.60 -7.06
C ALA A 128 7.50 -5.12 -8.07
N LEU A 129 7.09 -4.93 -9.33
CA LEU A 129 7.89 -4.30 -10.36
C LEU A 129 7.85 -2.78 -10.16
N ARG A 130 9.02 -2.15 -10.11
CA ARG A 130 9.21 -0.72 -9.79
C ARG A 130 9.16 0.14 -11.07
N ASP A 131 7.97 0.52 -11.51
CA ASP A 131 7.77 1.44 -12.66
C ASP A 131 7.20 2.80 -12.17
N GLU A 132 7.61 3.21 -10.98
CA GLU A 132 7.29 4.45 -10.30
C GLU A 132 8.58 5.18 -9.87
N GLY A 133 8.49 6.43 -9.41
CA GLY A 133 9.67 7.23 -9.09
C GLY A 133 10.04 7.26 -7.61
N THR A 134 9.18 6.85 -6.70
CA THR A 134 9.31 7.11 -5.26
C THR A 134 10.24 6.13 -4.55
N SER A 135 10.12 4.84 -4.83
CA SER A 135 10.89 3.78 -4.18
C SER A 135 12.41 3.95 -4.34
N TYR A 136 12.86 4.60 -5.41
CA TYR A 136 14.28 4.88 -5.68
C TYR A 136 14.90 5.89 -4.70
N HIS A 137 14.08 6.65 -3.97
CA HIS A 137 14.57 7.55 -2.90
C HIS A 137 14.79 6.81 -1.57
N TYR A 138 14.19 5.62 -1.40
CA TYR A 138 14.22 4.85 -0.16
C TYR A 138 15.15 3.64 -0.20
N VAL A 139 15.31 3.00 -1.37
CA VAL A 139 16.18 1.83 -1.55
C VAL A 139 16.96 1.91 -2.86
N ALA A 140 18.11 1.25 -2.87
CA ALA A 140 18.97 1.22 -4.05
C ALA A 140 18.23 0.78 -5.33
N PRO A 141 18.63 1.28 -6.51
CA PRO A 141 18.00 0.91 -7.76
C PRO A 141 18.02 -0.61 -8.00
N SER A 142 16.84 -1.17 -8.23
CA SER A 142 16.61 -2.54 -8.67
C SER A 142 15.34 -2.58 -9.52
N ARG A 143 15.09 -3.68 -10.21
CA ARG A 143 13.88 -3.80 -11.01
C ARG A 143 12.66 -4.15 -10.18
N TYR A 144 12.86 -4.89 -9.11
CA TYR A 144 11.79 -5.40 -8.26
C TYR A 144 12.03 -5.07 -6.80
N MET A 145 10.94 -5.05 -6.04
CA MET A 145 10.90 -5.12 -4.57
C MET A 145 10.34 -6.47 -4.18
N GLU A 146 11.00 -7.13 -3.24
CA GLU A 146 10.46 -8.32 -2.56
C GLU A 146 9.64 -7.89 -1.35
N MET A 147 8.48 -8.53 -1.17
CA MET A 147 7.66 -8.27 0.01
C MET A 147 8.19 -9.00 1.24
N GLN A 148 7.87 -8.48 2.42
CA GLN A 148 8.34 -9.06 3.68
C GLN A 148 7.59 -10.36 3.98
N ILE A 149 8.31 -11.47 4.14
CA ILE A 149 7.75 -12.80 4.42
C ILE A 149 6.88 -12.80 5.68
N GLU A 150 7.26 -12.03 6.71
CA GLU A 150 6.48 -11.88 7.94
C GLU A 150 5.08 -11.35 7.67
N ALA A 151 4.96 -10.32 6.83
CA ALA A 151 3.67 -9.74 6.46
C ALA A 151 2.86 -10.67 5.55
N ILE A 152 3.49 -11.28 4.53
CA ILE A 152 2.85 -12.29 3.68
C ILE A 152 2.24 -13.40 4.54
N SER A 153 3.04 -14.00 5.42
CA SER A 153 2.59 -15.11 6.27
C SER A 153 1.43 -14.70 7.18
N ALA A 154 1.42 -13.47 7.70
CA ALA A 154 0.32 -12.98 8.54
C ALA A 154 -0.98 -12.82 7.73
N ILE A 155 -0.89 -12.32 6.50
CA ILE A 155 -2.03 -12.20 5.59
C ILE A 155 -2.60 -13.57 5.26
N GLU A 156 -1.76 -14.48 4.78
CA GLU A 156 -2.16 -15.83 4.34
C GLU A 156 -2.81 -16.62 5.47
N GLN A 157 -2.22 -16.61 6.67
CA GLN A 157 -2.78 -17.31 7.83
C GLN A 157 -4.20 -16.85 8.16
N VAL A 158 -4.47 -15.56 8.07
CA VAL A 158 -5.82 -15.03 8.32
C VAL A 158 -6.79 -15.42 7.20
N LEU A 159 -6.37 -15.36 5.93
CA LEU A 159 -7.19 -15.76 4.79
C LEU A 159 -7.53 -17.25 4.87
N GLU A 160 -6.54 -18.12 5.15
CA GLU A 160 -6.73 -19.56 5.33
C GLU A 160 -7.67 -19.88 6.49
N GLN A 161 -7.47 -19.27 7.67
CA GLN A 161 -8.34 -19.45 8.85
C GLN A 161 -9.79 -19.08 8.58
N ARG A 162 -10.01 -18.14 7.67
CA ARG A 162 -11.35 -17.68 7.29
C ARG A 162 -11.92 -18.38 6.06
N GLY A 163 -11.13 -19.27 5.42
CA GLY A 163 -11.53 -19.96 4.20
C GLY A 163 -11.71 -19.02 3.00
N ILE A 164 -10.98 -17.91 2.96
CA ILE A 164 -10.99 -16.95 1.87
C ILE A 164 -9.96 -17.40 0.82
N PRO A 165 -10.36 -17.65 -0.43
CA PRO A 165 -9.40 -17.96 -1.49
C PRO A 165 -8.54 -16.74 -1.81
N TYR A 166 -7.28 -16.97 -2.14
CA TYR A 166 -6.33 -15.94 -2.57
C TYR A 166 -5.30 -16.53 -3.51
N GLU A 167 -4.57 -15.65 -4.20
CA GLU A 167 -3.42 -16.01 -5.02
C GLU A 167 -2.23 -15.10 -4.65
N GLU A 168 -1.01 -15.68 -4.62
CA GLU A 168 0.21 -14.90 -4.59
C GLU A 168 0.49 -14.33 -5.99
N VAL A 169 0.84 -13.04 -6.05
CA VAL A 169 1.04 -12.36 -7.34
C VAL A 169 2.29 -11.48 -7.35
N MET A 170 2.85 -11.27 -8.54
CA MET A 170 3.70 -10.13 -8.83
C MET A 170 2.84 -8.98 -9.33
N THR A 171 2.94 -7.81 -8.67
CA THR A 171 2.27 -6.58 -9.11
C THR A 171 3.21 -5.70 -9.94
N TRP A 172 2.65 -4.90 -10.81
CA TRP A 172 3.31 -3.79 -11.49
C TRP A 172 2.90 -2.48 -10.84
N THR A 173 3.81 -1.85 -10.08
CA THR A 173 3.56 -0.52 -9.51
C THR A 173 3.91 0.56 -10.53
N THR A 174 2.96 1.44 -10.87
CA THR A 174 3.16 2.51 -11.86
C THR A 174 2.65 3.87 -11.39
N ASP A 175 3.38 4.94 -11.69
CA ASP A 175 2.90 6.33 -11.54
C ASP A 175 2.02 6.78 -12.72
N GLY A 176 1.89 5.96 -13.74
CA GLY A 176 1.34 6.38 -15.02
C GLY A 176 0.03 5.68 -15.39
N PHE A 177 -1.04 5.82 -14.60
CA PHE A 177 -2.33 5.20 -14.85
C PHE A 177 -2.80 5.32 -16.32
N TYR A 178 -2.80 6.53 -16.89
CA TYR A 178 -3.16 6.75 -18.29
C TYR A 178 -2.05 6.41 -19.30
N ARG A 179 -0.97 5.75 -18.85
CA ARG A 179 0.15 5.31 -19.69
C ARG A 179 0.31 3.79 -19.73
N GLU A 180 -0.68 3.05 -19.28
CA GLU A 180 -0.81 1.60 -19.41
C GLU A 180 -1.23 1.25 -20.85
N THR A 181 -0.31 1.45 -21.79
CA THR A 181 -0.56 1.16 -23.21
C THR A 181 -0.62 -0.34 -23.45
N ALA A 182 -1.33 -0.78 -24.50
CA ALA A 182 -1.45 -2.19 -24.85
C ALA A 182 -0.09 -2.90 -24.96
N GLU A 183 0.91 -2.24 -25.55
CA GLU A 183 2.27 -2.76 -25.67
C GLU A 183 2.94 -2.91 -24.29
N LYS A 184 2.73 -1.92 -23.40
CA LYS A 184 3.29 -1.94 -22.04
C LYS A 184 2.63 -3.03 -21.19
N VAL A 185 1.31 -3.16 -21.25
CA VAL A 185 0.55 -4.24 -20.60
C VAL A 185 1.05 -5.61 -21.05
N ALA A 186 1.15 -5.84 -22.36
CA ALA A 186 1.67 -7.10 -22.90
C ALA A 186 3.08 -7.39 -22.37
N TYR A 187 3.95 -6.41 -22.35
CA TYR A 187 5.33 -6.55 -21.87
C TYR A 187 5.37 -6.88 -20.35
N ARG A 188 4.54 -6.24 -19.52
CA ARG A 188 4.47 -6.55 -18.08
C ARG A 188 3.91 -7.95 -17.81
N LYS A 189 2.94 -8.39 -18.60
CA LYS A 189 2.44 -9.78 -18.56
C LYS A 189 3.54 -10.79 -18.87
N GLU A 190 4.36 -10.54 -19.88
CA GLU A 190 5.51 -11.39 -20.23
C GLU A 190 6.56 -11.44 -19.11
N GLU A 191 6.69 -10.39 -18.31
CA GLU A 191 7.56 -10.36 -17.12
C GLU A 191 6.95 -11.09 -15.92
N GLY A 192 5.69 -11.51 -15.98
CA GLY A 192 5.00 -12.24 -14.92
C GLY A 192 4.11 -11.39 -14.02
N CYS A 193 3.92 -10.08 -14.31
CA CYS A 193 2.97 -9.27 -13.56
C CYS A 193 1.54 -9.75 -13.85
N ALA A 194 0.81 -10.08 -12.80
CA ALA A 194 -0.60 -10.48 -12.86
C ALA A 194 -1.55 -9.31 -12.70
N VAL A 195 -1.12 -8.27 -12.00
CA VAL A 195 -1.91 -7.08 -11.67
C VAL A 195 -1.07 -5.81 -11.76
N VAL A 196 -1.76 -4.66 -11.76
CA VAL A 196 -1.19 -3.31 -11.74
C VAL A 196 -1.85 -2.47 -10.66
N GLU A 197 -1.05 -1.67 -9.96
CA GLU A 197 -1.46 -0.70 -8.95
C GLU A 197 -0.45 0.46 -8.89
N MET A 198 -0.55 1.36 -7.92
CA MET A 198 0.24 2.59 -7.95
C MET A 198 1.15 2.82 -6.73
N GLU A 199 1.23 1.90 -5.73
CA GLU A 199 1.88 2.20 -4.44
C GLU A 199 2.78 1.10 -3.87
N CYS A 200 2.55 -0.17 -4.18
CA CYS A 200 3.14 -1.33 -3.51
C CYS A 200 4.67 -1.27 -3.41
N SER A 201 5.39 -1.03 -4.51
CA SER A 201 6.85 -0.96 -4.49
C SER A 201 7.38 0.21 -3.66
N ALA A 202 6.67 1.34 -3.64
CA ALA A 202 7.06 2.52 -2.89
C ALA A 202 6.86 2.32 -1.38
N LEU A 203 5.72 1.76 -0.96
CA LEU A 203 5.43 1.50 0.45
C LEU A 203 6.35 0.41 1.02
N ALA A 204 6.64 -0.63 0.25
CA ALA A 204 7.64 -1.64 0.61
C ALA A 204 9.03 -1.02 0.81
N ALA A 205 9.43 -0.08 -0.05
CA ALA A 205 10.70 0.62 0.06
C ALA A 205 10.79 1.53 1.30
N VAL A 206 9.71 2.26 1.62
CA VAL A 206 9.61 3.04 2.87
C VAL A 206 9.76 2.12 4.09
N ALA A 207 9.01 1.03 4.13
CA ALA A 207 9.05 0.07 5.23
C ALA A 207 10.46 -0.51 5.42
N GLN A 208 11.13 -0.88 4.34
CA GLN A 208 12.51 -1.38 4.38
C GLN A 208 13.48 -0.35 4.95
N LEU A 209 13.44 0.91 4.48
CA LEU A 209 14.33 1.97 4.98
C LEU A 209 14.10 2.26 6.46
N ARG A 210 12.83 2.28 6.90
CA ARG A 210 12.43 2.61 8.28
C ARG A 210 12.50 1.42 9.24
N GLY A 211 12.66 0.20 8.72
CA GLY A 211 12.75 -1.02 9.54
C GLY A 211 11.43 -1.39 10.22
N VAL A 212 10.31 -1.16 9.54
CA VAL A 212 8.96 -1.54 9.98
C VAL A 212 8.41 -2.69 9.16
N VAL A 213 7.40 -3.40 9.68
CA VAL A 213 6.72 -4.47 8.95
C VAL A 213 5.56 -3.87 8.16
N TRP A 214 5.55 -4.13 6.85
CA TRP A 214 4.47 -3.70 5.96
C TRP A 214 4.07 -4.84 5.03
N GLY A 215 2.77 -4.98 4.82
CA GLY A 215 2.19 -5.89 3.83
C GLY A 215 0.94 -5.31 3.21
N GLU A 216 0.52 -5.90 2.10
CA GLU A 216 -0.64 -5.44 1.35
C GLU A 216 -1.54 -6.59 0.96
N LEU A 217 -2.85 -6.39 1.13
CA LEU A 217 -3.92 -7.24 0.62
C LEU A 217 -4.60 -6.51 -0.52
N LEU A 218 -4.35 -6.91 -1.75
CA LEU A 218 -5.05 -6.37 -2.92
C LEU A 218 -6.36 -7.11 -3.18
N PHE A 219 -7.27 -6.45 -3.86
CA PHE A 219 -8.44 -7.09 -4.47
C PHE A 219 -8.67 -6.53 -5.87
N THR A 220 -9.18 -7.41 -6.75
CA THR A 220 -9.31 -7.08 -8.16
C THR A 220 -10.43 -6.08 -8.41
N ALA A 221 -10.13 -5.04 -9.19
CA ALA A 221 -11.06 -4.06 -9.69
C ALA A 221 -11.28 -4.22 -11.19
N ASP A 222 -10.77 -3.29 -11.99
CA ASP A 222 -10.89 -3.28 -13.44
C ASP A 222 -10.03 -4.35 -14.13
N SER A 223 -10.35 -4.64 -15.38
CA SER A 223 -9.64 -5.66 -16.17
C SER A 223 -9.04 -5.11 -17.44
N LEU A 224 -7.72 -5.27 -17.56
CA LEU A 224 -6.93 -5.07 -18.77
C LEU A 224 -6.51 -6.41 -19.42
N ALA A 225 -7.11 -7.52 -18.99
CA ALA A 225 -6.80 -8.86 -19.52
C ALA A 225 -7.16 -8.98 -20.99
N ASP A 226 -8.28 -8.40 -21.42
CA ASP A 226 -8.69 -8.22 -22.81
C ASP A 226 -8.52 -6.75 -23.21
N LEU A 227 -7.48 -6.46 -24.00
CA LEU A 227 -7.13 -5.10 -24.40
C LEU A 227 -8.14 -4.46 -25.38
N ASP A 228 -8.98 -5.25 -26.04
CA ASP A 228 -10.02 -4.78 -26.94
C ASP A 228 -11.34 -4.47 -26.19
N ASN A 229 -11.53 -5.05 -25.01
CA ASN A 229 -12.74 -4.93 -24.19
C ASN A 229 -12.39 -4.62 -22.75
N TYR A 230 -12.02 -3.36 -22.47
CA TYR A 230 -11.82 -2.89 -21.11
C TYR A 230 -13.08 -3.05 -20.26
N ASP A 231 -12.94 -3.62 -19.06
CA ASP A 231 -14.03 -3.83 -18.11
C ASP A 231 -13.70 -3.13 -16.78
N SER A 232 -14.50 -2.15 -16.40
CA SER A 232 -14.29 -1.38 -15.16
C SER A 232 -14.64 -2.15 -13.88
N ARG A 233 -15.47 -3.21 -13.97
CA ARG A 233 -15.86 -4.06 -12.82
C ARG A 233 -16.28 -3.25 -11.59
N ASP A 234 -16.99 -2.15 -11.79
CA ASP A 234 -17.42 -1.22 -10.73
C ASP A 234 -16.31 -0.82 -9.74
N TRP A 235 -15.05 -0.86 -10.23
CA TRP A 235 -13.83 -0.52 -9.48
C TRP A 235 -13.63 -1.33 -8.19
N GLY A 236 -14.21 -2.53 -8.10
CA GLY A 236 -14.06 -3.42 -6.95
C GLY A 236 -14.82 -2.96 -5.70
N SER A 237 -15.77 -2.05 -5.81
CA SER A 237 -16.45 -1.42 -4.67
C SER A 237 -17.17 -2.43 -3.75
N GLU A 238 -17.60 -3.56 -4.27
CA GLU A 238 -18.26 -4.62 -3.48
C GLU A 238 -17.32 -5.31 -2.46
N ALA A 239 -15.99 -5.21 -2.66
CA ALA A 239 -15.01 -5.83 -1.77
C ALA A 239 -14.54 -4.92 -0.62
N PHE A 240 -14.85 -3.62 -0.61
CA PHE A 240 -14.31 -2.64 0.35
C PHE A 240 -14.53 -3.01 1.81
N ASP A 241 -15.78 -3.29 2.21
CA ASP A 241 -16.12 -3.68 3.59
C ASP A 241 -15.38 -4.96 3.99
N LYS A 242 -15.31 -5.94 3.09
CA LYS A 242 -14.62 -7.21 3.33
C LYS A 242 -13.12 -7.05 3.45
N ALA A 243 -12.52 -6.22 2.61
CA ALA A 243 -11.10 -5.89 2.66
C ALA A 243 -10.74 -5.23 4.01
N LEU A 244 -11.53 -4.26 4.47
CA LEU A 244 -11.31 -3.62 5.77
C LEU A 244 -11.46 -4.63 6.93
N GLU A 245 -12.49 -5.49 6.91
CA GLU A 245 -12.68 -6.55 7.92
C GLU A 245 -11.47 -7.50 7.98
N LEU A 246 -10.93 -7.87 6.82
CA LEU A 246 -9.74 -8.73 6.72
C LEU A 246 -8.51 -8.00 7.26
N CYS A 247 -8.28 -6.74 6.90
CA CYS A 247 -7.17 -5.95 7.40
C CYS A 247 -7.17 -5.79 8.93
N LEU A 248 -8.35 -5.62 9.55
CA LEU A 248 -8.49 -5.61 11.01
C LEU A 248 -8.03 -6.92 11.64
N ALA A 249 -8.36 -8.04 11.03
CA ALA A 249 -7.92 -9.34 11.52
C ALA A 249 -6.42 -9.58 11.29
N ILE A 250 -5.90 -9.19 10.12
CA ILE A 250 -4.49 -9.35 9.76
C ILE A 250 -3.60 -8.52 10.66
N VAL A 251 -3.88 -7.21 10.80
CA VAL A 251 -3.05 -6.33 11.64
C VAL A 251 -3.08 -6.74 13.11
N HIS A 252 -4.22 -7.27 13.60
CA HIS A 252 -4.31 -7.83 14.94
C HIS A 252 -3.48 -9.10 15.11
N HIS A 253 -3.36 -9.90 14.04
CA HIS A 253 -2.57 -11.14 14.03
C HIS A 253 -1.06 -10.88 13.96
N MET A 254 -0.61 -9.81 13.28
CA MET A 254 0.78 -9.35 13.26
C MET A 254 1.29 -9.01 14.66
#